data_d1ee4a03c3b9f5fe0ae0902d2cf16028
#
_entry.id   d1ee4a03c3b9f5fe0ae0902d2cf16028
#
_cell.length_a   1.000
_cell.length_b   1.000
_cell.length_c   1.000
_cell.angle_alpha   90.00
_cell.angle_beta   90.00
_cell.angle_gamma   90.00
#
_symmetry.space_group_name_H-M   'P 1'
#
loop_
_entity.id
_entity.type
_entity.pdbx_description
1 polymer ?
#
loop_
_entity_poly.entity_id
_entity_poly.type
_entity_poly.pdbx_seq_one_letter_code
_entity_poly.pdbx_strand_id
1 'polypeptide(L)'
;KSFVEHSVYKLAETSQVQDRRLEFVLIDSAQLNAFAAPGGIIGVNGGLFLYAQTEAEYASVMAHELAHLSQRHFARGVEAQQRMQLPMMAALLGGIIAAAAGAGDAGMAAIVSTQAAAMQERQRFSRQNEQEADRIGILNLEKAGYDPRAMPSMFERLMRQYRYDRKPPEFLLSHPVSESRIADTRNRAEQYPGNGVQDSLRYQLLRMRVQLFYEESPGMAAKRFRGILDENPKLDVARYGLALAQLKSGQLEQARESLQLLLQKTPNEVIYNLAVIELDTAANRLKDAQERVQRLLKLYPNDYPLNQSLVDLLLKQNRSSEAEKVLDQLIKTRPNDPDIWYQIAETRGLANNIIGLHQARAEYFALVGDYDQAIQQLDLAKRRASNNFQLASRIDARQQAFIQEQAMIKQMLR
;
A
#
# COMPACT_ATOMS: atom_id res chain seq x y z
N LYS A 1 2.28 -6.36 2.70
CA LYS A 1 2.19 -6.38 1.24
C LYS A 1 1.28 -7.52 0.77
N SER A 2 1.56 -8.81 1.07
CA SER A 2 0.79 -9.95 0.54
C SER A 2 -0.71 -9.93 0.86
N PHE A 3 -1.15 -9.36 2.00
CA PHE A 3 -2.57 -9.18 2.27
C PHE A 3 -3.21 -8.17 1.31
N VAL A 4 -2.57 -7.03 1.10
CA VAL A 4 -3.03 -6.00 0.16
C VAL A 4 -3.11 -6.56 -1.26
N GLU A 5 -2.06 -7.23 -1.72
CA GLU A 5 -2.03 -7.90 -3.01
C GLU A 5 -3.22 -8.87 -3.17
N HIS A 6 -3.37 -9.80 -2.21
CA HIS A 6 -4.43 -10.80 -2.25
C HIS A 6 -5.83 -10.17 -2.27
N SER A 7 -6.10 -9.21 -1.38
CA SER A 7 -7.41 -8.56 -1.27
C SER A 7 -7.76 -7.73 -2.50
N VAL A 8 -6.77 -6.99 -3.05
CA VAL A 8 -6.98 -6.19 -4.26
C VAL A 8 -7.14 -7.06 -5.49
N TYR A 9 -6.37 -8.16 -5.65
CA TYR A 9 -6.59 -9.10 -6.74
C TYR A 9 -7.96 -9.77 -6.66
N LYS A 10 -8.42 -10.16 -5.47
CA LYS A 10 -9.79 -10.67 -5.27
C LYS A 10 -10.86 -9.68 -5.76
N LEU A 11 -10.69 -8.39 -5.47
CA LEU A 11 -11.55 -7.33 -5.99
C LEU A 11 -11.37 -7.13 -7.51
N ALA A 12 -10.15 -7.18 -8.01
CA ALA A 12 -9.85 -7.00 -9.43
C ALA A 12 -10.45 -8.12 -10.31
N GLU A 13 -10.55 -9.34 -9.81
CA GLU A 13 -11.19 -10.48 -10.50
C GLU A 13 -12.66 -10.22 -10.85
N THR A 14 -13.36 -9.50 -10.00
CA THR A 14 -14.79 -9.18 -10.17
C THR A 14 -15.04 -7.76 -10.66
N SER A 15 -13.97 -6.95 -10.79
CA SER A 15 -14.03 -5.57 -11.24
C SER A 15 -14.10 -5.47 -12.77
N GLN A 16 -14.21 -4.22 -13.26
CA GLN A 16 -14.15 -3.90 -14.70
C GLN A 16 -12.72 -3.53 -15.16
N VAL A 17 -11.70 -3.76 -14.35
CA VAL A 17 -10.30 -3.50 -14.70
C VAL A 17 -9.86 -4.46 -15.80
N GLN A 18 -9.46 -3.91 -16.97
CA GLN A 18 -9.07 -4.69 -18.14
C GLN A 18 -7.64 -5.26 -17.99
N ASP A 19 -6.69 -4.39 -17.64
CA ASP A 19 -5.30 -4.80 -17.39
C ASP A 19 -5.11 -5.02 -15.89
N ARG A 20 -4.92 -6.30 -15.52
CA ARG A 20 -4.75 -6.72 -14.13
C ARG A 20 -3.28 -6.82 -13.70
N ARG A 21 -2.38 -6.27 -14.45
CA ARG A 21 -0.97 -6.11 -14.02
C ARG A 21 -0.91 -4.94 -13.05
N LEU A 22 -1.05 -5.24 -11.75
CA LEU A 22 -1.10 -4.24 -10.70
C LEU A 22 0.24 -4.19 -9.96
N GLU A 23 0.73 -2.99 -9.72
CA GLU A 23 1.92 -2.71 -8.92
C GLU A 23 1.51 -2.07 -7.60
N PHE A 24 2.05 -2.59 -6.50
CA PHE A 24 1.62 -2.20 -5.14
C PHE A 24 2.70 -1.39 -4.43
N VAL A 25 2.35 -0.17 -4.05
CA VAL A 25 3.18 0.74 -3.27
C VAL A 25 2.58 0.88 -1.87
N LEU A 26 3.27 0.34 -0.86
CA LEU A 26 2.90 0.54 0.54
C LEU A 26 3.67 1.74 1.09
N ILE A 27 2.93 2.68 1.66
CA ILE A 27 3.49 3.94 2.15
C ILE A 27 3.47 3.94 3.67
N ASP A 28 4.64 4.13 4.28
CA ASP A 28 4.77 4.29 5.73
C ASP A 28 4.27 5.67 6.15
N SER A 29 2.96 5.73 6.34
CA SER A 29 2.26 6.92 6.81
C SER A 29 1.03 6.53 7.62
N ALA A 30 0.88 7.14 8.81
CA ALA A 30 -0.31 6.98 9.64
C ALA A 30 -1.53 7.75 9.10
N GLN A 31 -1.35 8.60 8.07
CA GLN A 31 -2.45 9.32 7.45
C GLN A 31 -3.30 8.41 6.59
N LEU A 32 -4.62 8.60 6.64
CA LEU A 32 -5.54 7.89 5.75
C LEU A 32 -5.28 8.32 4.31
N ASN A 33 -4.82 7.40 3.48
CA ASN A 33 -4.79 7.55 2.03
C ASN A 33 -4.74 6.20 1.33
N ALA A 34 -5.35 6.12 0.16
CA ALA A 34 -5.17 5.07 -0.83
C ALA A 34 -5.44 5.70 -2.20
N PHE A 35 -4.83 5.19 -3.24
CA PHE A 35 -5.05 5.68 -4.59
C PHE A 35 -4.78 4.63 -5.65
N ALA A 36 -5.43 4.77 -6.79
CA ALA A 36 -5.10 4.06 -8.02
C ALA A 36 -4.61 5.06 -9.08
N ALA A 37 -3.44 4.79 -9.66
CA ALA A 37 -2.85 5.63 -10.69
C ALA A 37 -2.78 4.89 -12.05
N PRO A 38 -2.69 5.64 -13.17
CA PRO A 38 -2.48 5.05 -14.49
C PRO A 38 -1.29 4.10 -14.53
N GLY A 39 -1.40 3.02 -15.30
CA GLY A 39 -0.39 1.97 -15.34
C GLY A 39 -0.62 0.84 -14.31
N GLY A 40 -1.74 0.87 -13.58
CA GLY A 40 -2.10 -0.17 -12.62
C GLY A 40 -1.43 -0.02 -11.25
N ILE A 41 -0.93 1.18 -10.93
CA ILE A 41 -0.29 1.44 -9.63
C ILE A 41 -1.36 1.61 -8.55
N ILE A 42 -1.26 0.82 -7.49
CA ILE A 42 -2.13 0.88 -6.31
C ILE A 42 -1.29 1.31 -5.10
N GLY A 43 -1.55 2.50 -4.60
CA GLY A 43 -0.91 3.03 -3.40
C GLY A 43 -1.79 2.85 -2.16
N VAL A 44 -1.19 2.43 -1.04
CA VAL A 44 -1.90 2.23 0.23
C VAL A 44 -1.04 2.72 1.39
N ASN A 45 -1.55 3.70 2.13
CA ASN A 45 -0.95 4.13 3.38
C ASN A 45 -1.28 3.17 4.54
N GLY A 46 -0.36 3.01 5.47
CA GLY A 46 -0.62 2.30 6.74
C GLY A 46 -1.84 2.84 7.49
N GLY A 47 -2.10 4.14 7.37
CA GLY A 47 -3.27 4.81 7.94
C GLY A 47 -4.61 4.22 7.52
N LEU A 48 -4.74 3.64 6.32
CA LEU A 48 -5.99 2.98 5.93
C LEU A 48 -6.39 1.89 6.93
N PHE A 49 -5.43 1.10 7.44
CA PHE A 49 -5.69 0.08 8.47
C PHE A 49 -6.02 0.66 9.85
N LEU A 50 -5.62 1.89 10.13
CA LEU A 50 -6.00 2.57 11.38
C LEU A 50 -7.48 2.98 11.35
N TYR A 51 -7.96 3.43 10.19
CA TYR A 51 -9.30 3.98 10.00
C TYR A 51 -10.35 2.94 9.61
N ALA A 52 -10.06 2.02 8.72
CA ALA A 52 -10.97 0.92 8.36
C ALA A 52 -11.04 -0.07 9.52
N GLN A 53 -12.21 -0.19 10.14
CA GLN A 53 -12.39 -1.03 11.34
C GLN A 53 -12.64 -2.50 10.99
N THR A 54 -13.13 -2.79 9.78
CA THR A 54 -13.39 -4.13 9.28
C THR A 54 -12.72 -4.36 7.93
N GLU A 55 -12.53 -5.62 7.56
CA GLU A 55 -11.99 -5.98 6.25
C GLU A 55 -12.85 -5.44 5.10
N ALA A 56 -14.17 -5.46 5.25
CA ALA A 56 -15.09 -4.94 4.24
C ALA A 56 -14.97 -3.42 4.07
N GLU A 57 -14.71 -2.67 5.16
CA GLU A 57 -14.44 -1.23 5.05
C GLU A 57 -13.13 -0.93 4.32
N TYR A 58 -12.07 -1.67 4.62
CA TYR A 58 -10.83 -1.63 3.86
C TYR A 58 -11.08 -1.97 2.38
N ALA A 59 -11.80 -3.07 2.12
CA ALA A 59 -12.14 -3.50 0.77
C ALA A 59 -12.99 -2.46 0.03
N SER A 60 -13.86 -1.70 0.74
CA SER A 60 -14.68 -0.65 0.13
C SER A 60 -13.85 0.50 -0.44
N VAL A 61 -12.80 0.92 0.26
CA VAL A 61 -11.86 1.92 -0.26
C VAL A 61 -11.12 1.37 -1.48
N MET A 62 -10.61 0.13 -1.40
CA MET A 62 -9.90 -0.47 -2.53
C MET A 62 -10.79 -0.70 -3.75
N ALA A 63 -12.07 -1.06 -3.55
CA ALA A 63 -13.05 -1.21 -4.64
C ALA A 63 -13.38 0.14 -5.30
N HIS A 64 -13.42 1.22 -4.52
CA HIS A 64 -13.58 2.59 -5.02
C HIS A 64 -12.38 3.01 -5.89
N GLU A 65 -11.14 2.75 -5.44
CA GLU A 65 -9.93 3.03 -6.21
C GLU A 65 -9.86 2.22 -7.51
N LEU A 66 -10.20 0.93 -7.45
CA LEU A 66 -10.28 0.09 -8.65
C LEU A 66 -11.38 0.57 -9.63
N ALA A 67 -12.46 1.17 -9.13
CA ALA A 67 -13.47 1.79 -9.98
C ALA A 67 -12.90 3.02 -10.71
N HIS A 68 -12.15 3.89 -10.02
CA HIS A 68 -11.44 5.00 -10.67
C HIS A 68 -10.52 4.53 -11.78
N LEU A 69 -9.77 3.46 -11.55
CA LEU A 69 -8.87 2.87 -12.54
C LEU A 69 -9.64 2.29 -13.74
N SER A 70 -10.67 1.46 -13.48
CA SER A 70 -11.46 0.79 -14.52
C SER A 70 -12.24 1.76 -15.40
N GLN A 71 -12.74 2.87 -14.84
CA GLN A 71 -13.47 3.92 -15.55
C GLN A 71 -12.54 4.99 -16.16
N ARG A 72 -11.22 4.83 -16.00
CA ARG A 72 -10.20 5.74 -16.54
C ARG A 72 -10.42 7.20 -16.12
N HIS A 73 -10.86 7.44 -14.89
CA HIS A 73 -11.22 8.78 -14.43
C HIS A 73 -10.08 9.79 -14.56
N PHE A 74 -8.84 9.36 -14.33
CA PHE A 74 -7.67 10.21 -14.53
C PHE A 74 -7.52 10.65 -15.99
N ALA A 75 -7.56 9.71 -16.95
CA ALA A 75 -7.41 10.03 -18.38
C ALA A 75 -8.57 10.90 -18.85
N ARG A 76 -9.82 10.58 -18.47
CA ARG A 76 -11.00 11.40 -18.77
C ARG A 76 -10.88 12.82 -18.20
N GLY A 77 -10.27 12.96 -17.01
CA GLY A 77 -10.00 14.26 -16.39
C GLY A 77 -9.00 15.10 -17.19
N VAL A 78 -7.91 14.48 -17.66
CA VAL A 78 -6.93 15.15 -18.53
C VAL A 78 -7.56 15.56 -19.85
N GLU A 79 -8.32 14.68 -20.51
CA GLU A 79 -9.05 14.98 -21.75
C GLU A 79 -10.05 16.13 -21.56
N ALA A 80 -10.82 16.11 -20.47
CA ALA A 80 -11.78 17.18 -20.16
C ALA A 80 -11.06 18.52 -19.96
N GLN A 81 -9.93 18.53 -19.27
CA GLN A 81 -9.12 19.73 -19.07
C GLN A 81 -8.58 20.27 -20.40
N GLN A 82 -8.07 19.41 -21.28
CA GLN A 82 -7.58 19.81 -22.59
C GLN A 82 -8.69 20.42 -23.48
N ARG A 83 -9.89 19.81 -23.48
CA ARG A 83 -11.05 20.34 -24.23
C ARG A 83 -11.50 21.71 -23.74
N MET A 84 -11.31 22.03 -22.46
CA MET A 84 -11.68 23.32 -21.86
C MET A 84 -10.65 24.44 -22.16
N GLN A 85 -9.41 24.12 -22.55
CA GLN A 85 -8.36 25.13 -22.73
C GLN A 85 -8.67 26.10 -23.86
N LEU A 86 -9.11 25.60 -25.03
CA LEU A 86 -9.40 26.47 -26.19
C LEU A 86 -10.57 27.43 -25.94
N PRO A 87 -11.75 26.98 -25.46
CA PRO A 87 -12.84 27.87 -25.12
C PRO A 87 -12.46 28.91 -24.06
N MET A 88 -11.71 28.49 -23.04
CA MET A 88 -11.24 29.35 -21.96
C MET A 88 -10.28 30.44 -22.47
N MET A 89 -9.32 30.09 -23.36
CA MET A 89 -8.41 31.04 -23.98
C MET A 89 -9.18 32.03 -24.88
N ALA A 90 -10.16 31.56 -25.65
CA ALA A 90 -10.99 32.43 -26.50
C ALA A 90 -11.80 33.43 -25.66
N ALA A 91 -12.39 32.99 -24.55
CA ALA A 91 -13.15 33.85 -23.66
C ALA A 91 -12.25 34.87 -22.92
N LEU A 92 -11.03 34.45 -22.50
CA LEU A 92 -10.04 35.36 -21.91
C LEU A 92 -9.61 36.45 -22.93
N LEU A 93 -9.28 36.07 -24.16
CA LEU A 93 -8.92 36.99 -25.21
C LEU A 93 -10.08 37.97 -25.54
N GLY A 94 -11.30 37.45 -25.64
CA GLY A 94 -12.50 38.26 -25.84
C GLY A 94 -12.71 39.28 -24.69
N GLY A 95 -12.52 38.87 -23.47
CA GLY A 95 -12.57 39.73 -22.30
C GLY A 95 -11.50 40.84 -22.30
N ILE A 96 -10.26 40.51 -22.70
CA ILE A 96 -9.15 41.47 -22.81
C ILE A 96 -9.45 42.48 -23.96
N ILE A 97 -9.96 42.03 -25.09
CA ILE A 97 -10.33 42.91 -26.23
C ILE A 97 -11.47 43.85 -25.81
N ALA A 98 -12.51 43.37 -25.12
CA ALA A 98 -13.60 44.17 -24.61
C ALA A 98 -13.12 45.24 -23.64
N ALA A 99 -12.23 44.87 -22.72
CA ALA A 99 -11.63 45.80 -21.77
C ALA A 99 -10.81 46.90 -22.51
N ALA A 100 -10.01 46.52 -23.49
CA ALA A 100 -9.22 47.46 -24.31
C ALA A 100 -10.10 48.40 -25.20
N ALA A 101 -11.30 47.94 -25.58
CA ALA A 101 -12.27 48.72 -26.31
C ALA A 101 -13.10 49.71 -25.45
N GLY A 102 -12.74 49.88 -24.16
CA GLY A 102 -13.41 50.81 -23.26
C GLY A 102 -14.54 50.21 -22.42
N ALA A 103 -14.79 48.90 -22.56
CA ALA A 103 -15.74 48.13 -21.75
C ALA A 103 -15.03 47.41 -20.58
N GLY A 104 -14.18 48.11 -19.84
CA GLY A 104 -13.27 47.53 -18.83
C GLY A 104 -13.97 46.64 -17.80
N ASP A 105 -15.09 47.13 -17.22
CA ASP A 105 -15.86 46.36 -16.22
C ASP A 105 -16.50 45.10 -16.85
N ALA A 106 -17.02 45.21 -18.09
CA ALA A 106 -17.61 44.06 -18.80
C ALA A 106 -16.54 43.04 -19.18
N GLY A 107 -15.34 43.51 -19.62
CA GLY A 107 -14.21 42.64 -19.91
C GLY A 107 -13.72 41.87 -18.69
N MET A 108 -13.56 42.53 -17.57
CA MET A 108 -13.18 41.88 -16.30
C MET A 108 -14.25 40.91 -15.80
N ALA A 109 -15.53 41.27 -15.88
CA ALA A 109 -16.64 40.37 -15.52
C ALA A 109 -16.65 39.10 -16.41
N ALA A 110 -16.37 39.22 -17.70
CA ALA A 110 -16.24 38.07 -18.62
C ALA A 110 -15.09 37.15 -18.25
N ILE A 111 -13.92 37.68 -17.85
CA ILE A 111 -12.77 36.89 -17.42
C ILE A 111 -13.11 36.13 -16.12
N VAL A 112 -13.63 36.82 -15.11
CA VAL A 112 -13.98 36.22 -13.83
C VAL A 112 -15.07 35.15 -13.98
N SER A 113 -16.11 35.43 -14.77
CA SER A 113 -17.19 34.46 -15.01
C SER A 113 -16.69 33.19 -15.76
N THR A 114 -15.76 33.36 -16.70
CA THR A 114 -15.16 32.23 -17.42
C THR A 114 -14.34 31.35 -16.47
N GLN A 115 -13.54 31.94 -15.60
CA GLN A 115 -12.76 31.20 -14.61
C GLN A 115 -13.68 30.47 -13.61
N ALA A 116 -14.74 31.15 -13.15
CA ALA A 116 -15.72 30.55 -12.25
C ALA A 116 -16.47 29.38 -12.92
N ALA A 117 -16.88 29.53 -14.19
CA ALA A 117 -17.52 28.46 -14.96
C ALA A 117 -16.59 27.25 -15.15
N ALA A 118 -15.31 27.47 -15.46
CA ALA A 118 -14.31 26.39 -15.59
C ALA A 118 -14.09 25.66 -14.27
N MET A 119 -14.03 26.40 -13.16
CA MET A 119 -13.91 25.79 -11.82
C MET A 119 -15.16 24.99 -11.45
N GLN A 120 -16.34 25.52 -11.72
CA GLN A 120 -17.61 24.82 -11.47
C GLN A 120 -17.74 23.54 -12.29
N GLU A 121 -17.35 23.54 -13.56
CA GLU A 121 -17.38 22.35 -14.41
C GLU A 121 -16.37 21.30 -13.95
N ARG A 122 -15.16 21.69 -13.53
CA ARG A 122 -14.18 20.77 -12.94
C ARG A 122 -14.72 20.11 -11.68
N GLN A 123 -15.37 20.88 -10.79
CA GLN A 123 -15.99 20.33 -9.58
C GLN A 123 -17.18 19.42 -9.89
N ARG A 124 -17.97 19.73 -10.91
CA ARG A 124 -19.07 18.88 -11.36
C ARG A 124 -18.58 17.56 -11.89
N PHE A 125 -17.55 17.59 -12.76
CA PHE A 125 -16.92 16.39 -13.31
C PHE A 125 -16.32 15.51 -12.21
N SER A 126 -15.63 16.10 -11.23
CA SER A 126 -15.11 15.40 -10.07
C SER A 126 -16.23 14.71 -9.27
N ARG A 127 -17.32 15.41 -8.94
CA ARG A 127 -18.47 14.80 -8.23
C ARG A 127 -19.11 13.64 -8.99
N GLN A 128 -19.21 13.75 -10.31
CA GLN A 128 -19.77 12.66 -11.15
C GLN A 128 -18.87 11.42 -11.13
N ASN A 129 -17.54 11.61 -11.21
CA ASN A 129 -16.58 10.52 -11.13
C ASN A 129 -16.63 9.82 -9.76
N GLU A 130 -16.76 10.59 -8.66
CA GLU A 130 -16.91 10.02 -7.32
C GLU A 130 -18.18 9.16 -7.21
N GLN A 131 -19.32 9.67 -7.69
CA GLN A 131 -20.58 8.91 -7.69
C GLN A 131 -20.51 7.67 -8.59
N GLU A 132 -19.83 7.74 -9.73
CA GLU A 132 -19.61 6.60 -10.62
C GLU A 132 -18.73 5.55 -9.91
N ALA A 133 -17.62 5.98 -9.27
CA ALA A 133 -16.73 5.10 -8.53
C ALA A 133 -17.43 4.43 -7.34
N ASP A 134 -18.27 5.14 -6.59
CA ASP A 134 -19.08 4.58 -5.52
C ASP A 134 -20.01 3.47 -6.02
N ARG A 135 -20.73 3.71 -7.11
CA ARG A 135 -21.70 2.75 -7.68
C ARG A 135 -21.01 1.48 -8.17
N ILE A 136 -19.90 1.65 -8.89
CA ILE A 136 -19.13 0.52 -9.41
C ILE A 136 -18.42 -0.22 -8.28
N GLY A 137 -17.89 0.53 -7.30
CA GLY A 137 -17.24 -0.03 -6.11
C GLY A 137 -18.19 -0.89 -5.28
N ILE A 138 -19.44 -0.45 -5.04
CA ILE A 138 -20.47 -1.23 -4.33
C ILE A 138 -20.78 -2.54 -5.07
N LEU A 139 -20.97 -2.48 -6.39
CA LEU A 139 -21.20 -3.68 -7.21
C LEU A 139 -20.00 -4.63 -7.16
N ASN A 140 -18.78 -4.08 -7.16
CA ASN A 140 -17.56 -4.87 -7.06
C ASN A 140 -17.43 -5.56 -5.70
N LEU A 141 -17.74 -4.86 -4.60
CA LEU A 141 -17.76 -5.44 -3.24
C LEU A 141 -18.69 -6.65 -3.17
N GLU A 142 -19.93 -6.50 -3.65
CA GLU A 142 -20.91 -7.59 -3.66
C GLU A 142 -20.40 -8.80 -4.43
N LYS A 143 -19.92 -8.59 -5.67
CA LYS A 143 -19.39 -9.68 -6.51
C LYS A 143 -18.16 -10.36 -5.91
N ALA A 144 -17.33 -9.62 -5.18
CA ALA A 144 -16.17 -10.16 -4.46
C ALA A 144 -16.56 -10.83 -3.12
N GLY A 145 -17.86 -10.84 -2.77
CA GLY A 145 -18.37 -11.49 -1.57
C GLY A 145 -18.19 -10.69 -0.28
N TYR A 146 -17.92 -9.39 -0.35
CA TYR A 146 -17.92 -8.48 0.80
C TYR A 146 -19.31 -7.86 1.01
N ASP A 147 -19.60 -7.42 2.23
CA ASP A 147 -20.85 -6.68 2.50
C ASP A 147 -20.76 -5.25 1.94
N PRO A 148 -21.62 -4.88 0.96
CA PRO A 148 -21.62 -3.53 0.37
C PRO A 148 -21.93 -2.41 1.36
N ARG A 149 -22.57 -2.72 2.51
CA ARG A 149 -22.90 -1.74 3.56
C ARG A 149 -21.65 -1.18 4.24
N ALA A 150 -20.50 -1.81 4.06
CA ALA A 150 -19.21 -1.31 4.56
C ALA A 150 -18.83 0.04 3.96
N MET A 151 -19.17 0.33 2.69
CA MET A 151 -18.84 1.60 2.06
C MET A 151 -19.55 2.80 2.72
N PRO A 152 -20.90 2.84 2.84
CA PRO A 152 -21.54 3.94 3.57
C PRO A 152 -21.13 4.01 5.05
N SER A 153 -20.87 2.88 5.71
CA SER A 153 -20.39 2.86 7.10
C SER A 153 -19.02 3.53 7.25
N MET A 154 -18.10 3.25 6.32
CA MET A 154 -16.78 3.91 6.28
C MET A 154 -16.93 5.42 6.06
N PHE A 155 -17.75 5.83 5.09
CA PHE A 155 -17.99 7.24 4.78
C PHE A 155 -18.61 8.00 5.96
N GLU A 156 -19.60 7.43 6.65
CA GLU A 156 -20.21 8.05 7.83
C GLU A 156 -19.21 8.24 8.96
N ARG A 157 -18.34 7.28 9.18
CA ARG A 157 -17.30 7.36 10.19
C ARG A 157 -16.28 8.44 9.84
N LEU A 158 -15.81 8.48 8.60
CA LEU A 158 -14.89 9.51 8.13
C LEU A 158 -15.51 10.90 8.25
N MET A 159 -16.78 11.07 7.84
CA MET A 159 -17.49 12.34 7.99
C MET A 159 -17.61 12.76 9.45
N ARG A 160 -17.99 11.84 10.36
CA ARG A 160 -18.08 12.15 11.80
C ARG A 160 -16.74 12.54 12.41
N GLN A 161 -15.68 11.85 12.03
CA GLN A 161 -14.35 12.07 12.60
C GLN A 161 -13.74 13.39 12.16
N TYR A 162 -13.92 13.76 10.88
CA TYR A 162 -13.26 14.92 10.28
C TYR A 162 -14.18 16.13 10.06
N ARG A 163 -15.43 16.06 10.52
CA ARG A 163 -16.41 17.14 10.35
C ARG A 163 -15.92 18.52 10.80
N TYR A 164 -15.11 18.56 11.83
CA TYR A 164 -14.58 19.77 12.44
C TYR A 164 -13.07 19.91 12.29
N ASP A 165 -12.42 19.03 11.57
CA ASP A 165 -10.99 19.08 11.38
C ASP A 165 -10.62 20.13 10.31
N ARG A 166 -9.66 20.99 10.65
CA ARG A 166 -9.16 22.01 9.70
C ARG A 166 -8.21 21.42 8.66
N LYS A 167 -7.71 20.22 8.89
CA LYS A 167 -6.80 19.49 7.99
C LYS A 167 -7.27 18.05 7.83
N PRO A 168 -8.29 17.82 6.99
CA PRO A 168 -8.73 16.48 6.71
C PRO A 168 -7.60 15.68 6.03
N PRO A 169 -7.56 14.35 6.16
CA PRO A 169 -6.59 13.52 5.48
C PRO A 169 -6.66 13.69 3.96
N GLU A 170 -5.54 13.41 3.29
CA GLU A 170 -5.37 13.58 1.84
C GLU A 170 -6.45 12.84 1.04
N PHE A 171 -6.83 11.66 1.50
CA PHE A 171 -7.93 10.89 0.92
C PHE A 171 -9.24 11.69 0.83
N LEU A 172 -9.60 12.45 1.86
CA LEU A 172 -10.82 13.27 1.84
C LEU A 172 -10.68 14.57 1.03
N LEU A 173 -9.45 14.99 0.74
CA LEU A 173 -9.20 16.12 -0.16
C LEU A 173 -9.37 15.70 -1.62
N SER A 174 -8.90 14.51 -1.99
CA SER A 174 -9.05 13.93 -3.33
C SER A 174 -10.44 13.33 -3.56
N HIS A 175 -11.04 12.70 -2.53
CA HIS A 175 -12.33 12.02 -2.54
C HIS A 175 -13.30 12.62 -1.49
N PRO A 176 -13.86 13.82 -1.72
CA PRO A 176 -14.71 14.46 -0.73
C PRO A 176 -15.98 13.65 -0.43
N VAL A 177 -16.16 13.29 0.83
CA VAL A 177 -17.36 12.59 1.30
C VAL A 177 -18.44 13.62 1.61
N SER A 178 -19.62 13.45 1.03
CA SER A 178 -20.80 14.31 1.24
C SER A 178 -21.99 13.49 1.76
N GLU A 179 -22.94 14.15 2.40
CA GLU A 179 -24.18 13.50 2.86
C GLU A 179 -24.94 12.85 1.71
N SER A 180 -24.90 13.43 0.51
CA SER A 180 -25.55 12.86 -0.68
C SER A 180 -24.85 11.56 -1.14
N ARG A 181 -23.51 11.46 -1.06
CA ARG A 181 -22.79 10.23 -1.37
C ARG A 181 -23.10 9.13 -0.35
N ILE A 182 -23.16 9.48 0.94
CA ILE A 182 -23.55 8.54 2.00
C ILE A 182 -24.96 8.01 1.76
N ALA A 183 -25.92 8.89 1.45
CA ALA A 183 -27.30 8.48 1.20
C ALA A 183 -27.42 7.60 -0.05
N ASP A 184 -26.77 7.95 -1.19
CA ASP A 184 -26.79 7.16 -2.43
C ASP A 184 -26.16 5.78 -2.22
N THR A 185 -24.98 5.74 -1.56
CA THR A 185 -24.28 4.46 -1.28
C THR A 185 -25.06 3.58 -0.33
N ARG A 186 -25.72 4.13 0.69
CA ARG A 186 -26.59 3.40 1.60
C ARG A 186 -27.78 2.79 0.87
N ASN A 187 -28.53 3.60 0.12
CA ASN A 187 -29.71 3.15 -0.64
C ASN A 187 -29.34 2.05 -1.64
N ARG A 188 -28.14 2.11 -2.24
CA ARG A 188 -27.66 1.07 -3.17
C ARG A 188 -27.25 -0.19 -2.43
N ALA A 189 -26.52 -0.06 -1.33
CA ALA A 189 -26.06 -1.19 -0.54
C ALA A 189 -27.22 -2.00 0.05
N GLU A 190 -28.33 -1.34 0.40
CA GLU A 190 -29.56 -1.99 0.89
C GLU A 190 -30.28 -2.85 -0.15
N GLN A 191 -29.98 -2.67 -1.45
CA GLN A 191 -30.55 -3.50 -2.51
C GLN A 191 -29.89 -4.89 -2.60
N TYR A 192 -28.76 -5.11 -1.94
CA TYR A 192 -28.03 -6.35 -1.94
C TYR A 192 -28.30 -7.19 -0.67
N PRO A 193 -28.17 -8.53 -0.75
CA PRO A 193 -28.26 -9.38 0.43
C PRO A 193 -27.21 -8.99 1.46
N GLY A 194 -27.56 -8.92 2.73
CA GLY A 194 -26.63 -8.57 3.82
C GLY A 194 -25.82 -9.75 4.35
N ASN A 195 -25.45 -10.69 3.50
CA ASN A 195 -24.73 -11.91 3.85
C ASN A 195 -23.25 -11.92 3.42
N GLY A 196 -22.76 -10.81 2.91
CA GLY A 196 -21.36 -10.66 2.54
C GLY A 196 -20.43 -10.67 3.76
N VAL A 197 -19.16 -10.98 3.52
CA VAL A 197 -18.12 -10.93 4.55
C VAL A 197 -17.95 -9.49 5.04
N GLN A 198 -18.12 -9.26 6.32
CA GLN A 198 -17.85 -7.96 6.94
C GLN A 198 -16.42 -7.87 7.47
N ASP A 199 -15.92 -8.97 8.08
CA ASP A 199 -14.63 -8.93 8.74
C ASP A 199 -13.99 -10.32 8.81
N SER A 200 -12.67 -10.34 9.01
CA SER A 200 -11.92 -11.57 9.26
C SER A 200 -10.93 -11.43 10.40
N LEU A 201 -10.66 -12.52 11.08
CA LEU A 201 -9.61 -12.57 12.11
C LEU A 201 -8.26 -12.13 11.54
N ARG A 202 -7.93 -12.57 10.32
CA ARG A 202 -6.67 -12.22 9.65
C ARG A 202 -6.53 -10.71 9.45
N TYR A 203 -7.57 -10.03 9.01
CA TYR A 203 -7.58 -8.58 8.87
C TYR A 203 -7.36 -7.90 10.23
N GLN A 204 -8.10 -8.31 11.25
CA GLN A 204 -7.99 -7.73 12.58
C GLN A 204 -6.59 -7.90 13.20
N LEU A 205 -5.96 -9.05 12.99
CA LEU A 205 -4.59 -9.29 13.46
C LEU A 205 -3.57 -8.41 12.73
N LEU A 206 -3.72 -8.25 11.42
CA LEU A 206 -2.86 -7.33 10.62
C LEU A 206 -3.09 -5.88 11.01
N ARG A 207 -4.36 -5.48 11.14
CA ARG A 207 -4.75 -4.16 11.62
C ARG A 207 -4.12 -3.86 12.98
N MET A 208 -4.14 -4.82 13.90
CA MET A 208 -3.51 -4.71 15.22
C MET A 208 -2.00 -4.48 15.11
N ARG A 209 -1.30 -5.18 14.20
CA ARG A 209 0.13 -4.93 13.95
C ARG A 209 0.39 -3.50 13.48
N VAL A 210 -0.40 -3.00 12.53
CA VAL A 210 -0.27 -1.62 12.02
C VAL A 210 -0.57 -0.61 13.12
N GLN A 211 -1.62 -0.83 13.93
CA GLN A 211 -1.93 0.03 15.07
C GLN A 211 -0.76 0.11 16.05
N LEU A 212 -0.18 -1.03 16.42
CA LEU A 212 0.95 -1.08 17.35
C LEU A 212 2.25 -0.56 16.70
N PHE A 213 2.38 -0.61 15.38
CA PHE A 213 3.52 -0.01 14.68
C PHE A 213 3.56 1.51 14.90
N TYR A 214 2.41 2.19 14.75
CA TYR A 214 2.27 3.64 14.95
C TYR A 214 2.01 4.04 16.41
N GLU A 215 1.93 3.08 17.34
CA GLU A 215 1.68 3.37 18.75
C GLU A 215 2.94 3.94 19.43
N GLU A 216 2.86 5.18 19.89
CA GLU A 216 3.96 5.87 20.57
C GLU A 216 4.13 5.43 22.03
N SER A 217 3.05 4.93 22.65
CA SER A 217 3.01 4.55 24.06
C SER A 217 2.61 3.08 24.26
N PRO A 218 3.50 2.11 23.93
CA PRO A 218 3.16 0.68 24.00
C PRO A 218 2.71 0.23 25.39
N GLY A 219 3.25 0.81 26.47
CA GLY A 219 2.82 0.52 27.83
C GLY A 219 1.37 0.94 28.13
N MET A 220 0.92 2.07 27.58
CA MET A 220 -0.48 2.50 27.67
C MET A 220 -1.39 1.61 26.82
N ALA A 221 -0.94 1.22 25.64
CA ALA A 221 -1.66 0.25 24.80
C ALA A 221 -1.82 -1.10 25.53
N ALA A 222 -0.79 -1.60 26.20
CA ALA A 222 -0.86 -2.83 27.00
C ALA A 222 -1.90 -2.70 28.15
N LYS A 223 -1.95 -1.54 28.81
CA LYS A 223 -2.96 -1.28 29.85
C LYS A 223 -4.37 -1.27 29.28
N ARG A 224 -4.56 -0.61 28.13
CA ARG A 224 -5.86 -0.56 27.41
C ARG A 224 -6.33 -1.97 27.02
N PHE A 225 -5.46 -2.79 26.41
CA PHE A 225 -5.83 -4.15 26.02
C PHE A 225 -6.10 -5.06 27.22
N ARG A 226 -5.40 -4.86 28.34
CA ARG A 226 -5.69 -5.57 29.58
C ARG A 226 -7.10 -5.27 30.07
N GLY A 227 -7.50 -3.98 30.12
CA GLY A 227 -8.87 -3.59 30.47
C GLY A 227 -9.93 -4.21 29.52
N ILE A 228 -9.68 -4.26 28.21
CA ILE A 228 -10.60 -4.92 27.27
C ILE A 228 -10.71 -6.43 27.57
N LEU A 229 -9.62 -7.08 27.94
CA LEU A 229 -9.62 -8.52 28.28
C LEU A 229 -10.23 -8.81 29.65
N ASP A 230 -10.23 -7.86 30.59
CA ASP A 230 -10.95 -8.00 31.86
C ASP A 230 -12.46 -8.05 31.62
N GLU A 231 -12.96 -7.29 30.61
CA GLU A 231 -14.37 -7.31 30.22
C GLU A 231 -14.70 -8.51 29.31
N ASN A 232 -13.79 -8.85 28.40
CA ASN A 232 -13.97 -9.95 27.44
C ASN A 232 -12.71 -10.83 27.32
N PRO A 233 -12.51 -11.79 28.23
CA PRO A 233 -11.29 -12.64 28.28
C PRO A 233 -11.07 -13.53 27.06
N LYS A 234 -12.10 -13.73 26.21
CA LYS A 234 -12.04 -14.60 25.02
C LYS A 234 -11.68 -13.87 23.74
N LEU A 235 -11.48 -12.55 23.78
CA LEU A 235 -11.22 -11.75 22.60
C LEU A 235 -9.75 -11.92 22.13
N ASP A 236 -9.51 -12.87 21.23
CA ASP A 236 -8.18 -13.24 20.73
C ASP A 236 -7.43 -12.05 20.09
N VAL A 237 -8.13 -11.17 19.39
CA VAL A 237 -7.53 -9.96 18.79
C VAL A 237 -6.96 -9.02 19.86
N ALA A 238 -7.71 -8.80 20.97
CA ALA A 238 -7.23 -7.97 22.09
C ALA A 238 -6.04 -8.64 22.80
N ARG A 239 -6.05 -9.97 22.96
CA ARG A 239 -4.93 -10.73 23.53
C ARG A 239 -3.69 -10.63 22.65
N TYR A 240 -3.86 -10.69 21.35
CA TYR A 240 -2.76 -10.47 20.41
C TYR A 240 -2.21 -9.04 20.48
N GLY A 241 -3.09 -8.04 20.55
CA GLY A 241 -2.70 -6.64 20.75
C GLY A 241 -1.94 -6.43 22.08
N LEU A 242 -2.41 -7.07 23.15
CA LEU A 242 -1.69 -7.06 24.44
C LEU A 242 -0.29 -7.66 24.31
N ALA A 243 -0.16 -8.80 23.66
CA ALA A 243 1.13 -9.47 23.47
C ALA A 243 2.12 -8.58 22.68
N LEU A 244 1.68 -7.97 21.60
CA LEU A 244 2.52 -7.05 20.80
C LEU A 244 2.91 -5.80 21.60
N ALA A 245 1.97 -5.23 22.37
CA ALA A 245 2.23 -4.06 23.21
C ALA A 245 3.23 -4.40 24.34
N GLN A 246 3.10 -5.57 24.96
CA GLN A 246 4.03 -6.09 25.95
C GLN A 246 5.42 -6.34 25.36
N LEU A 247 5.49 -6.95 24.16
CA LEU A 247 6.74 -7.16 23.44
C LEU A 247 7.45 -5.82 23.15
N LYS A 248 6.72 -4.85 22.64
CA LYS A 248 7.23 -3.51 22.31
C LYS A 248 7.66 -2.72 23.56
N SER A 249 7.07 -3.03 24.74
CA SER A 249 7.42 -2.45 26.04
C SER A 249 8.52 -3.22 26.78
N GLY A 250 9.10 -4.28 26.21
CA GLY A 250 10.11 -5.12 26.85
C GLY A 250 9.58 -6.08 27.91
N GLN A 251 8.26 -6.24 28.06
CA GLN A 251 7.62 -7.17 29.00
C GLN A 251 7.56 -8.58 28.38
N LEU A 252 8.73 -9.19 28.16
CA LEU A 252 8.86 -10.38 27.31
C LEU A 252 8.14 -11.61 27.87
N GLU A 253 8.16 -11.84 29.20
CA GLU A 253 7.50 -13.01 29.78
C GLU A 253 5.97 -12.90 29.72
N GLN A 254 5.41 -11.72 30.00
CA GLN A 254 3.97 -11.47 29.84
C GLN A 254 3.51 -11.62 28.38
N ALA A 255 4.32 -11.11 27.42
CA ALA A 255 4.04 -11.30 26.00
C ALA A 255 4.01 -12.80 25.62
N ARG A 256 4.93 -13.60 26.19
CA ARG A 256 4.99 -15.04 26.00
C ARG A 256 3.73 -15.73 26.49
N GLU A 257 3.28 -15.44 27.71
CA GLU A 257 2.05 -16.00 28.27
C GLU A 257 0.84 -15.68 27.39
N SER A 258 0.72 -14.41 26.96
CA SER A 258 -0.36 -13.98 26.09
C SER A 258 -0.37 -14.73 24.75
N LEU A 259 0.81 -14.94 24.12
CA LEU A 259 0.94 -15.65 22.84
C LEU A 259 0.73 -17.17 23.00
N GLN A 260 1.15 -17.76 24.12
CA GLN A 260 0.93 -19.19 24.38
C GLN A 260 -0.56 -19.53 24.43
N LEU A 261 -1.39 -18.69 25.08
CA LEU A 261 -2.84 -18.88 25.12
C LEU A 261 -3.48 -18.86 23.73
N LEU A 262 -2.97 -18.02 22.81
CA LEU A 262 -3.43 -17.99 21.44
C LEU A 262 -3.01 -19.24 20.65
N LEU A 263 -1.74 -19.65 20.80
CA LEU A 263 -1.19 -20.81 20.10
C LEU A 263 -1.72 -22.15 20.61
N GLN A 264 -2.23 -22.22 21.85
CA GLN A 264 -2.98 -23.40 22.33
C GLN A 264 -4.24 -23.66 21.51
N LYS A 265 -4.91 -22.59 21.02
CA LYS A 265 -6.11 -22.71 20.18
C LYS A 265 -5.74 -22.97 18.72
N THR A 266 -4.73 -22.27 18.20
CA THR A 266 -4.35 -22.28 16.78
C THR A 266 -2.82 -22.39 16.62
N PRO A 267 -2.22 -23.59 16.80
CA PRO A 267 -0.77 -23.76 16.88
C PRO A 267 0.01 -23.32 15.63
N ASN A 268 -0.62 -23.39 14.47
CA ASN A 268 0.00 -23.08 13.17
C ASN A 268 -0.41 -21.73 12.59
N GLU A 269 -1.12 -20.88 13.37
CA GLU A 269 -1.45 -19.53 12.89
C GLU A 269 -0.17 -18.73 12.71
N VAL A 270 0.10 -18.35 11.44
CA VAL A 270 1.37 -17.73 11.05
C VAL A 270 1.58 -16.40 11.77
N ILE A 271 0.53 -15.58 11.91
CA ILE A 271 0.63 -14.23 12.49
C ILE A 271 1.01 -14.33 13.98
N TYR A 272 0.46 -15.30 14.74
CA TYR A 272 0.84 -15.52 16.13
C TYR A 272 2.27 -16.05 16.25
N ASN A 273 2.64 -16.98 15.38
CA ASN A 273 3.99 -17.53 15.37
C ASN A 273 5.05 -16.47 15.00
N LEU A 274 4.75 -15.55 14.07
CA LEU A 274 5.63 -14.42 13.78
C LEU A 274 5.89 -13.56 15.03
N ALA A 275 4.86 -13.29 15.83
CA ALA A 275 5.03 -12.55 17.07
C ALA A 275 5.90 -13.31 18.10
N VAL A 276 5.80 -14.66 18.15
CA VAL A 276 6.71 -15.47 19.00
C VAL A 276 8.14 -15.47 18.47
N ILE A 277 8.32 -15.50 17.16
CA ILE A 277 9.66 -15.38 16.54
C ILE A 277 10.29 -14.02 16.88
N GLU A 278 9.54 -12.94 16.79
CA GLU A 278 9.98 -11.61 17.22
C GLU A 278 10.33 -11.58 18.72
N LEU A 279 9.49 -12.18 19.55
CA LEU A 279 9.71 -12.32 20.99
C LEU A 279 10.98 -13.12 21.31
N ASP A 280 11.16 -14.28 20.70
CA ASP A 280 12.33 -15.13 20.91
C ASP A 280 13.61 -14.43 20.43
N THR A 281 13.49 -13.67 19.32
CA THR A 281 14.59 -12.84 18.81
C THR A 281 14.95 -11.71 19.78
N ALA A 282 13.96 -11.02 20.35
CA ALA A 282 14.15 -9.96 21.35
C ALA A 282 14.73 -10.52 22.67
N ALA A 283 14.37 -11.73 23.04
CA ALA A 283 14.89 -12.45 24.20
C ALA A 283 16.27 -13.11 23.94
N ASN A 284 16.89 -12.89 22.76
CA ASN A 284 18.12 -13.53 22.30
C ASN A 284 18.06 -15.07 22.24
N ARG A 285 16.86 -15.64 22.10
CA ARG A 285 16.62 -17.08 21.91
C ARG A 285 16.61 -17.44 20.43
N LEU A 286 17.72 -17.15 19.75
CA LEU A 286 17.80 -17.23 18.28
C LEU A 286 17.61 -18.65 17.74
N LYS A 287 17.98 -19.70 18.51
CA LYS A 287 17.76 -21.10 18.13
C LYS A 287 16.27 -21.44 18.12
N ASP A 288 15.55 -21.11 19.18
CA ASP A 288 14.10 -21.38 19.30
C ASP A 288 13.33 -20.67 18.19
N ALA A 289 13.68 -19.39 17.92
CA ALA A 289 13.12 -18.61 16.83
C ALA A 289 13.36 -19.29 15.48
N GLN A 290 14.58 -19.75 15.21
CA GLN A 290 14.95 -20.40 13.95
C GLN A 290 14.24 -21.76 13.77
N GLU A 291 14.18 -22.60 14.79
CA GLU A 291 13.45 -23.87 14.74
C GLU A 291 11.97 -23.66 14.44
N ARG A 292 11.36 -22.63 15.04
CA ARG A 292 9.97 -22.25 14.78
C ARG A 292 9.76 -21.82 13.35
N VAL A 293 10.59 -20.92 12.82
CA VAL A 293 10.52 -20.49 11.42
C VAL A 293 10.65 -21.68 10.48
N GLN A 294 11.67 -22.53 10.69
CA GLN A 294 11.92 -23.67 9.83
C GLN A 294 10.78 -24.70 9.85
N ARG A 295 10.17 -24.92 11.02
CA ARG A 295 8.99 -25.77 11.15
C ARG A 295 7.82 -25.22 10.33
N LEU A 296 7.58 -23.91 10.39
CA LEU A 296 6.48 -23.27 9.65
C LEU A 296 6.75 -23.20 8.15
N LEU A 297 7.98 -22.98 7.72
CA LEU A 297 8.36 -23.00 6.31
C LEU A 297 8.19 -24.38 5.65
N LYS A 298 8.19 -25.49 6.43
CA LYS A 298 7.79 -26.80 5.89
C LYS A 298 6.31 -26.87 5.56
N LEU A 299 5.45 -26.10 6.25
CA LEU A 299 4.01 -26.03 6.00
C LEU A 299 3.67 -24.94 4.96
N TYR A 300 4.40 -23.84 4.99
CA TYR A 300 4.16 -22.63 4.20
C TYR A 300 5.47 -22.15 3.53
N PRO A 301 6.02 -22.90 2.55
CA PRO A 301 7.37 -22.65 2.02
C PRO A 301 7.52 -21.30 1.31
N ASN A 302 6.43 -20.77 0.75
CA ASN A 302 6.41 -19.50 0.04
C ASN A 302 5.87 -18.32 0.85
N ASP A 303 5.68 -18.50 2.18
CA ASP A 303 5.23 -17.41 3.04
C ASP A 303 6.34 -16.36 3.17
N TYR A 304 6.06 -15.16 2.64
CA TYR A 304 7.05 -14.08 2.59
C TYR A 304 7.49 -13.62 3.98
N PRO A 305 6.59 -13.31 4.95
CA PRO A 305 6.99 -12.94 6.30
C PRO A 305 7.86 -13.98 7.03
N LEU A 306 7.59 -15.26 6.85
CA LEU A 306 8.40 -16.32 7.45
C LEU A 306 9.81 -16.40 6.83
N ASN A 307 9.91 -16.27 5.50
CA ASN A 307 11.21 -16.23 4.84
C ASN A 307 12.02 -14.98 5.25
N GLN A 308 11.36 -13.82 5.39
CA GLN A 308 12.00 -12.60 5.91
C GLN A 308 12.51 -12.81 7.34
N SER A 309 11.70 -13.38 8.22
CA SER A 309 12.13 -13.70 9.59
C SER A 309 13.35 -14.64 9.62
N LEU A 310 13.42 -15.59 8.67
CA LEU A 310 14.60 -16.46 8.54
C LEU A 310 15.84 -15.68 8.10
N VAL A 311 15.70 -14.76 7.13
CA VAL A 311 16.80 -13.88 6.68
C VAL A 311 17.32 -13.06 7.87
N ASP A 312 16.45 -12.40 8.62
CA ASP A 312 16.82 -11.57 9.76
C ASP A 312 17.53 -12.37 10.85
N LEU A 313 17.06 -13.59 11.16
CA LEU A 313 17.68 -14.49 12.12
C LEU A 313 19.06 -14.94 11.67
N LEU A 314 19.23 -15.28 10.39
CA LEU A 314 20.52 -15.69 9.83
C LEU A 314 21.53 -14.55 9.85
N LEU A 315 21.11 -13.33 9.52
CA LEU A 315 21.96 -12.14 9.59
C LEU A 315 22.38 -11.83 11.02
N LYS A 316 21.46 -11.92 12.00
CA LYS A 316 21.79 -11.77 13.43
C LYS A 316 22.78 -12.82 13.94
N GLN A 317 22.82 -13.98 13.31
CA GLN A 317 23.78 -15.05 13.60
C GLN A 317 25.08 -14.96 12.79
N ASN A 318 25.29 -13.88 12.03
CA ASN A 318 26.42 -13.68 11.10
C ASN A 318 26.51 -14.76 10.00
N ARG A 319 25.38 -15.35 9.59
CA ARG A 319 25.27 -16.39 8.56
C ARG A 319 24.80 -15.80 7.22
N SER A 320 25.49 -14.77 6.75
CA SER A 320 25.11 -14.00 5.55
C SER A 320 24.98 -14.85 4.28
N SER A 321 25.87 -15.86 4.09
CA SER A 321 25.78 -16.76 2.93
C SER A 321 24.52 -17.63 2.90
N GLU A 322 23.95 -17.95 4.06
CA GLU A 322 22.69 -18.69 4.12
C GLU A 322 21.50 -17.75 3.93
N ALA A 323 21.58 -16.53 4.48
CA ALA A 323 20.58 -15.49 4.23
C ALA A 323 20.48 -15.15 2.73
N GLU A 324 21.61 -15.03 2.02
CA GLU A 324 21.65 -14.83 0.58
C GLU A 324 20.88 -15.91 -0.18
N LYS A 325 21.03 -17.19 0.18
CA LYS A 325 20.30 -18.29 -0.46
C LYS A 325 18.78 -18.18 -0.30
N VAL A 326 18.30 -17.72 0.85
CA VAL A 326 16.86 -17.50 1.10
C VAL A 326 16.37 -16.33 0.24
N LEU A 327 17.11 -15.24 0.19
CA LEU A 327 16.78 -14.07 -0.63
C LEU A 327 16.80 -14.40 -2.14
N ASP A 328 17.76 -15.22 -2.60
CA ASP A 328 17.84 -15.70 -3.99
C ASP A 328 16.64 -16.59 -4.39
N GLN A 329 15.96 -17.24 -3.42
CA GLN A 329 14.70 -17.92 -3.71
C GLN A 329 13.52 -16.94 -3.72
N LEU A 330 13.47 -15.99 -2.78
CA LEU A 330 12.42 -14.98 -2.72
C LEU A 330 12.37 -14.13 -3.99
N ILE A 331 13.53 -13.71 -4.52
CA ILE A 331 13.58 -12.87 -5.70
C ILE A 331 13.07 -13.57 -6.97
N LYS A 332 13.11 -14.91 -7.04
CA LYS A 332 12.54 -15.66 -8.17
C LYS A 332 11.03 -15.53 -8.23
N THR A 333 10.37 -15.39 -7.09
CA THR A 333 8.90 -15.24 -7.00
C THR A 333 8.46 -13.77 -7.00
N ARG A 334 9.38 -12.85 -6.67
CA ARG A 334 9.13 -11.40 -6.56
C ARG A 334 10.26 -10.59 -7.23
N PRO A 335 10.49 -10.76 -8.55
CA PRO A 335 11.64 -10.15 -9.23
C PRO A 335 11.61 -8.61 -9.22
N ASN A 336 10.41 -8.02 -9.11
CA ASN A 336 10.20 -6.58 -9.13
C ASN A 336 10.03 -5.98 -7.72
N ASP A 337 10.44 -6.70 -6.66
CA ASP A 337 10.36 -6.19 -5.30
C ASP A 337 11.68 -5.46 -4.94
N PRO A 338 11.69 -4.12 -4.85
CA PRO A 338 12.92 -3.37 -4.58
C PRO A 338 13.49 -3.67 -3.18
N ASP A 339 12.63 -3.97 -2.20
CA ASP A 339 13.09 -4.26 -0.84
C ASP A 339 13.93 -5.54 -0.78
N ILE A 340 13.57 -6.55 -1.58
CA ILE A 340 14.36 -7.79 -1.68
C ILE A 340 15.73 -7.49 -2.32
N TRP A 341 15.77 -6.73 -3.40
CA TRP A 341 17.03 -6.35 -4.04
C TRP A 341 17.94 -5.54 -3.13
N TYR A 342 17.36 -4.63 -2.36
CA TYR A 342 18.11 -3.89 -1.34
C TYR A 342 18.72 -4.84 -0.30
N GLN A 343 17.94 -5.78 0.24
CA GLN A 343 18.41 -6.76 1.22
C GLN A 343 19.47 -7.70 0.64
N ILE A 344 19.32 -8.12 -0.63
CA ILE A 344 20.36 -8.90 -1.34
C ILE A 344 21.67 -8.11 -1.38
N ALA A 345 21.61 -6.81 -1.70
CA ALA A 345 22.79 -5.98 -1.75
C ALA A 345 23.49 -5.89 -0.38
N GLU A 346 22.75 -5.62 0.69
CA GLU A 346 23.30 -5.56 2.05
C GLU A 346 23.89 -6.91 2.48
N THR A 347 23.16 -8.00 2.23
CA THR A 347 23.60 -9.36 2.58
C THR A 347 24.88 -9.75 1.84
N ARG A 348 24.98 -9.42 0.54
CA ARG A 348 26.19 -9.64 -0.28
C ARG A 348 27.36 -8.80 0.20
N GLY A 349 27.09 -7.58 0.66
CA GLY A 349 28.09 -6.73 1.30
C GLY A 349 28.69 -7.36 2.55
N LEU A 350 27.83 -7.88 3.43
CA LEU A 350 28.24 -8.59 4.64
C LEU A 350 29.02 -9.90 4.34
N ALA A 351 28.69 -10.55 3.21
CA ALA A 351 29.40 -11.73 2.73
C ALA A 351 30.69 -11.42 1.94
N ASN A 352 31.10 -10.16 1.86
CA ASN A 352 32.22 -9.66 1.06
C ASN A 352 32.12 -9.94 -0.46
N ASN A 353 30.90 -10.18 -0.95
CA ASN A 353 30.58 -10.34 -2.38
C ASN A 353 30.32 -8.96 -3.00
N ILE A 354 31.39 -8.20 -3.22
CA ILE A 354 31.29 -6.79 -3.66
C ILE A 354 30.71 -6.65 -5.08
N ILE A 355 31.01 -7.58 -5.98
CA ILE A 355 30.44 -7.58 -7.34
C ILE A 355 28.94 -7.79 -7.26
N GLY A 356 28.50 -8.81 -6.53
CA GLY A 356 27.09 -9.11 -6.32
C GLY A 356 26.32 -8.00 -5.60
N LEU A 357 26.97 -7.30 -4.66
CA LEU A 357 26.40 -6.11 -4.01
C LEU A 357 26.06 -5.03 -5.05
N HIS A 358 27.00 -4.67 -5.91
CA HIS A 358 26.75 -3.64 -6.94
C HIS A 358 25.72 -4.08 -7.96
N GLN A 359 25.68 -5.35 -8.35
CA GLN A 359 24.64 -5.88 -9.23
C GLN A 359 23.24 -5.76 -8.58
N ALA A 360 23.10 -6.14 -7.30
CA ALA A 360 21.82 -6.05 -6.60
C ALA A 360 21.38 -4.59 -6.37
N ARG A 361 22.31 -3.69 -6.07
CA ARG A 361 22.01 -2.24 -5.99
C ARG A 361 21.55 -1.68 -7.32
N ALA A 362 22.10 -2.16 -8.43
CA ALA A 362 21.70 -1.71 -9.75
C ALA A 362 20.23 -2.11 -10.04
N GLU A 363 19.83 -3.33 -9.73
CA GLU A 363 18.43 -3.77 -9.86
C GLU A 363 17.51 -2.94 -8.96
N TYR A 364 17.90 -2.71 -7.70
CA TYR A 364 17.17 -1.83 -6.79
C TYR A 364 16.94 -0.43 -7.38
N PHE A 365 18.02 0.23 -7.85
CA PHE A 365 17.93 1.58 -8.39
C PHE A 365 17.07 1.64 -9.67
N ALA A 366 17.17 0.63 -10.53
CA ALA A 366 16.33 0.54 -11.72
C ALA A 366 14.84 0.43 -11.36
N LEU A 367 14.50 -0.41 -10.36
CA LEU A 367 13.12 -0.58 -9.90
C LEU A 367 12.52 0.67 -9.24
N VAL A 368 13.35 1.49 -8.60
CA VAL A 368 12.89 2.79 -8.05
C VAL A 368 13.00 3.95 -9.06
N GLY A 369 13.36 3.67 -10.33
CA GLY A 369 13.38 4.62 -11.42
C GLY A 369 14.67 5.45 -11.53
N ASP A 370 15.67 5.21 -10.70
CA ASP A 370 16.97 5.90 -10.73
C ASP A 370 17.96 5.14 -11.63
N TYR A 371 17.72 5.23 -12.94
CA TYR A 371 18.57 4.55 -13.94
C TYR A 371 19.99 5.06 -13.98
N ASP A 372 20.25 6.32 -13.62
CA ASP A 372 21.62 6.87 -13.58
C ASP A 372 22.44 6.16 -12.51
N GLN A 373 21.88 5.98 -11.30
CA GLN A 373 22.51 5.20 -10.25
C GLN A 373 22.63 3.71 -10.62
N ALA A 374 21.59 3.13 -11.24
CA ALA A 374 21.63 1.74 -11.68
C ALA A 374 22.81 1.46 -12.63
N ILE A 375 22.99 2.30 -13.64
CA ILE A 375 24.08 2.22 -14.62
C ILE A 375 25.45 2.39 -13.91
N GLN A 376 25.57 3.36 -13.01
CA GLN A 376 26.78 3.58 -12.24
C GLN A 376 27.16 2.36 -11.38
N GLN A 377 26.19 1.71 -10.74
CA GLN A 377 26.45 0.51 -9.94
C GLN A 377 26.97 -0.65 -10.81
N LEU A 378 26.41 -0.84 -12.01
CA LEU A 378 26.91 -1.86 -12.93
C LEU A 378 28.32 -1.55 -13.45
N ASP A 379 28.67 -0.28 -13.61
CA ASP A 379 30.03 0.16 -13.95
C ASP A 379 31.03 -0.26 -12.85
N LEU A 380 30.67 -0.04 -11.57
CA LEU A 380 31.47 -0.47 -10.44
C LEU A 380 31.64 -1.99 -10.37
N ALA A 381 30.57 -2.74 -10.64
CA ALA A 381 30.59 -4.19 -10.72
C ALA A 381 31.51 -4.69 -11.86
N LYS A 382 31.39 -4.09 -13.05
CA LYS A 382 32.18 -4.42 -14.26
C LYS A 382 33.67 -4.23 -14.04
N ARG A 383 34.07 -3.09 -13.45
CA ARG A 383 35.50 -2.82 -13.13
C ARG A 383 36.09 -3.89 -12.23
N ARG A 384 35.32 -4.42 -11.26
CA ARG A 384 35.77 -5.47 -10.34
C ARG A 384 35.73 -6.88 -10.96
N ALA A 385 34.92 -7.06 -12.02
CA ALA A 385 34.79 -8.30 -12.76
C ALA A 385 35.76 -8.42 -13.94
N SER A 386 36.75 -7.53 -14.10
CA SER A 386 37.66 -7.44 -15.25
C SER A 386 38.39 -8.76 -15.59
N ASN A 387 38.67 -9.58 -14.57
CA ASN A 387 39.33 -10.86 -14.74
C ASN A 387 38.36 -12.03 -15.05
N ASN A 388 37.06 -11.77 -15.15
CA ASN A 388 36.07 -12.78 -15.47
C ASN A 388 35.21 -12.30 -16.65
N PHE A 389 35.63 -12.71 -17.85
CA PHE A 389 35.00 -12.27 -19.10
C PHE A 389 33.49 -12.59 -19.16
N GLN A 390 33.08 -13.81 -18.72
CA GLN A 390 31.66 -14.18 -18.75
C GLN A 390 30.82 -13.30 -17.83
N LEU A 391 31.31 -13.01 -16.61
CA LEU A 391 30.63 -12.16 -15.66
C LEU A 391 30.58 -10.71 -16.15
N ALA A 392 31.70 -10.19 -16.65
CA ALA A 392 31.79 -8.85 -17.21
C ALA A 392 30.83 -8.66 -18.39
N SER A 393 30.70 -9.66 -19.28
CA SER A 393 29.78 -9.61 -20.41
C SER A 393 28.30 -9.60 -19.96
N ARG A 394 27.94 -10.38 -18.92
CA ARG A 394 26.57 -10.35 -18.36
C ARG A 394 26.24 -8.99 -17.74
N ILE A 395 27.19 -8.41 -17.01
CA ILE A 395 27.04 -7.06 -16.41
C ILE A 395 26.85 -6.02 -17.52
N ASP A 396 27.64 -6.10 -18.57
CA ASP A 396 27.55 -5.19 -19.71
C ASP A 396 26.18 -5.29 -20.42
N ALA A 397 25.74 -6.51 -20.68
CA ALA A 397 24.41 -6.73 -21.29
C ALA A 397 23.27 -6.12 -20.43
N ARG A 398 23.33 -6.27 -19.09
CA ARG A 398 22.33 -5.68 -18.20
C ARG A 398 22.42 -4.17 -18.19
N GLN A 399 23.62 -3.60 -18.20
CA GLN A 399 23.85 -2.15 -18.27
C GLN A 399 23.25 -1.56 -19.56
N GLN A 400 23.45 -2.22 -20.71
CA GLN A 400 22.85 -1.79 -21.97
C GLN A 400 21.31 -1.85 -21.92
N ALA A 401 20.72 -2.85 -21.27
CA ALA A 401 19.29 -2.93 -21.08
C ALA A 401 18.78 -1.72 -20.27
N PHE A 402 19.43 -1.35 -19.17
CA PHE A 402 19.04 -0.16 -18.38
C PHE A 402 19.16 1.15 -19.16
N ILE A 403 20.19 1.30 -20.01
CA ILE A 403 20.33 2.47 -20.89
C ILE A 403 19.16 2.55 -21.87
N GLN A 404 18.74 1.43 -22.45
CA GLN A 404 17.59 1.38 -23.36
C GLN A 404 16.27 1.67 -22.65
N GLU A 405 16.04 1.08 -21.48
CA GLU A 405 14.86 1.35 -20.63
C GLU A 405 14.77 2.84 -20.27
N GLN A 406 15.89 3.44 -19.82
CA GLN A 406 15.96 4.86 -19.53
C GLN A 406 15.62 5.73 -20.74
N ALA A 407 16.17 5.40 -21.91
CA ALA A 407 15.92 6.16 -23.14
C ALA A 407 14.44 6.08 -23.55
N MET A 408 13.80 4.91 -23.42
CA MET A 408 12.38 4.71 -23.68
C MET A 408 11.51 5.55 -22.75
N ILE A 409 11.81 5.55 -21.44
CA ILE A 409 11.06 6.36 -20.45
C ILE A 409 11.21 7.86 -20.76
N LYS A 410 12.43 8.32 -21.04
CA LYS A 410 12.67 9.73 -21.45
C LYS A 410 11.89 10.13 -22.71
N GLN A 411 11.69 9.18 -23.63
CA GLN A 411 10.89 9.42 -24.84
C GLN A 411 9.38 9.49 -24.54
N MET A 412 8.87 8.66 -23.60
CA MET A 412 7.46 8.67 -23.20
C MET A 412 7.07 9.92 -22.40
N LEU A 413 8.02 10.56 -21.73
CA LEU A 413 7.81 11.75 -20.91
C LEU A 413 7.91 13.08 -21.71
N ARG A 414 8.31 13.03 -22.97
CA ARG A 414 8.33 14.16 -23.91
C ARG A 414 7.04 14.26 -24.68
#